data_0ff14b509d188a79ef67ba16dcfb1dcc
#
_entry.id   0ff14b509d188a79ef67ba16dcfb1dcc
#
_cell.length_a   1.000
_cell.length_b   1.000
_cell.length_c   1.000
_cell.angle_alpha   90.00
_cell.angle_beta   90.00
_cell.angle_gamma   90.00
#
_symmetry.space_group_name_H-M   'P 1'
#
loop_
_entity.id
_entity.type
_entity.pdbx_description
1 polymer ?
#
loop_
_entity_poly.entity_id
_entity_poly.type
_entity_poly.pdbx_seq_one_letter_code
_entity_poly.pdbx_strand_id
1 'polypeptide(L)'
;SSWCSPGRSPASAATFSRPPLFVQSIVTSGGAEWSIFLPAVIFVIAAFLSFSTGTAWGTFGILIPIVVPVVEAIDPGLTVVALSATLAGSVFGDHCSPISDTTILSSAGSGCNHIEHVSTQMPYSLTVAFSACLGYVVAGLTGGNWILSITTAVVALIGTVLLLHFWNSRRTAAT
;
A
#
# COMPACT_ATOMS: atom_id res chain seq x y z
N SER A 1 47.39 17.67 10.84
CA SER A 1 46.93 16.44 10.17
C SER A 1 45.50 16.63 9.65
N SER A 2 45.45 17.03 8.40
CA SER A 2 44.27 17.36 7.63
C SER A 2 43.63 16.08 7.07
N TRP A 3 42.45 15.73 7.56
CA TRP A 3 41.55 14.79 6.90
C TRP A 3 40.65 15.58 5.95
N CYS A 4 41.15 15.85 4.76
CA CYS A 4 40.33 16.35 3.66
C CYS A 4 39.80 15.14 2.91
N SER A 5 38.54 14.77 3.14
CA SER A 5 37.85 13.80 2.31
C SER A 5 37.63 14.40 0.92
N PRO A 6 37.99 13.69 -0.17
CA PRO A 6 37.66 14.16 -1.51
C PRO A 6 36.19 14.23 -1.68
N GLY A 7 35.69 15.43 -1.97
CA GLY A 7 34.28 15.71 -2.18
C GLY A 7 33.70 14.76 -3.24
N ARG A 8 32.64 14.06 -2.89
CA ARG A 8 31.81 13.36 -3.88
C ARG A 8 31.30 14.40 -4.85
N SER A 9 31.64 14.23 -6.12
CA SER A 9 31.19 15.11 -7.18
C SER A 9 29.63 15.08 -7.23
N PRO A 10 28.95 16.21 -7.47
CA PRO A 10 27.49 16.26 -7.58
C PRO A 10 26.94 15.34 -8.68
N ALA A 11 27.77 14.87 -9.60
CA ALA A 11 27.41 13.89 -10.62
C ALA A 11 27.01 12.51 -10.07
N SER A 12 27.55 12.08 -8.91
CA SER A 12 27.22 10.76 -8.33
C SER A 12 25.85 10.74 -7.64
N ALA A 13 25.39 11.88 -7.12
CA ALA A 13 24.06 12.00 -6.54
C ALA A 13 22.98 12.08 -7.63
N ALA A 14 23.27 12.71 -8.76
CA ALA A 14 22.35 12.83 -9.89
C ALA A 14 22.11 11.50 -10.63
N THR A 15 23.05 10.55 -10.52
CA THR A 15 22.89 9.22 -11.17
C THR A 15 21.96 8.30 -10.40
N PHE A 16 21.80 8.50 -9.09
CA PHE A 16 20.89 7.70 -8.26
C PHE A 16 19.43 8.16 -8.35
N SER A 17 19.19 9.40 -8.80
CA SER A 17 17.84 9.98 -8.92
C SER A 17 17.20 9.82 -10.30
N ARG A 18 17.86 9.15 -11.26
CA ARG A 18 17.24 8.83 -12.55
C ARG A 18 16.57 7.47 -12.47
N PRO A 19 15.24 7.38 -12.63
CA PRO A 19 14.58 6.10 -12.75
C PRO A 19 15.22 5.32 -13.92
N PRO A 20 15.43 4.01 -13.80
CA PRO A 20 16.03 3.22 -14.88
C PRO A 20 15.25 3.45 -16.17
N LEU A 21 15.93 3.68 -17.28
CA LEU A 21 15.37 4.00 -18.59
C LEU A 21 14.26 3.01 -19.02
N PHE A 22 14.35 1.79 -18.52
CA PHE A 22 13.34 0.75 -18.70
C PHE A 22 11.98 1.13 -18.06
N VAL A 23 11.99 1.70 -16.85
CA VAL A 23 10.75 2.14 -16.18
C VAL A 23 10.15 3.34 -16.91
N GLN A 24 10.99 4.28 -17.37
CA GLN A 24 10.52 5.40 -18.19
C GLN A 24 9.89 4.91 -19.49
N SER A 25 10.46 3.93 -20.18
CA SER A 25 9.91 3.42 -21.44
C SER A 25 8.57 2.71 -21.27
N ILE A 26 8.38 1.97 -20.19
CA ILE A 26 7.09 1.31 -19.89
C ILE A 26 6.02 2.36 -19.58
N VAL A 27 6.36 3.37 -18.81
CA VAL A 27 5.43 4.44 -18.42
C VAL A 27 5.03 5.32 -19.60
N THR A 28 5.98 5.69 -20.46
CA THR A 28 5.69 6.50 -21.66
C THR A 28 4.92 5.73 -22.73
N SER A 29 5.06 4.41 -22.79
CA SER A 29 4.31 3.56 -23.74
C SER A 29 2.88 3.24 -23.27
N GLY A 30 2.58 3.38 -21.97
CA GLY A 30 1.29 3.03 -21.36
C GLY A 30 0.21 4.12 -21.44
N GLY A 31 0.55 5.36 -21.82
CA GLY A 31 -0.40 6.49 -21.91
C GLY A 31 -0.88 7.00 -20.53
N ALA A 32 -1.47 8.20 -20.54
CA ALA A 32 -1.96 8.90 -19.34
C ALA A 32 -3.08 8.13 -18.58
N GLU A 33 -3.72 7.17 -19.21
CA GLU A 33 -4.80 6.37 -18.59
C GLU A 33 -4.30 5.44 -17.48
N TRP A 34 -3.04 4.99 -17.54
CA TRP A 34 -2.46 4.11 -16.52
C TRP A 34 -2.04 4.87 -15.25
N SER A 35 -1.79 6.17 -15.35
CA SER A 35 -1.45 6.99 -14.17
C SER A 35 -2.57 7.03 -13.14
N ILE A 36 -3.81 6.89 -13.57
CA ILE A 36 -5.02 6.86 -12.73
C ILE A 36 -5.00 5.66 -11.77
N PHE A 37 -4.57 4.50 -12.25
CA PHE A 37 -4.53 3.27 -11.45
C PHE A 37 -3.23 3.10 -10.66
N LEU A 38 -2.25 3.97 -10.89
CA LEU A 38 -0.92 3.86 -10.30
C LEU A 38 -0.93 3.71 -8.77
N PRO A 39 -1.65 4.54 -7.98
CA PRO A 39 -1.69 4.37 -6.52
C PRO A 39 -2.31 3.04 -6.09
N ALA A 40 -3.37 2.59 -6.78
CA ALA A 40 -4.00 1.31 -6.46
C ALA A 40 -3.09 0.12 -6.79
N VAL A 41 -2.37 0.16 -7.90
CA VAL A 41 -1.39 -0.87 -8.27
C VAL A 41 -0.23 -0.91 -7.27
N ILE A 42 0.29 0.24 -6.86
CA ILE A 42 1.33 0.34 -5.83
C ILE A 42 0.83 -0.26 -4.51
N PHE A 43 -0.41 0.04 -4.10
CA PHE A 43 -1.02 -0.55 -2.90
C PHE A 43 -1.05 -2.08 -2.97
N VAL A 44 -1.49 -2.65 -4.08
CA VAL A 44 -1.57 -4.12 -4.26
C VAL A 44 -0.19 -4.76 -4.27
N ILE A 45 0.79 -4.17 -4.96
CA ILE A 45 2.18 -4.66 -4.98
C ILE A 45 2.78 -4.62 -3.58
N ALA A 46 2.62 -3.51 -2.85
CA ALA A 46 3.11 -3.35 -1.49
C ALA A 46 2.47 -4.38 -0.54
N ALA A 47 1.16 -4.60 -0.68
CA ALA A 47 0.42 -5.59 0.09
C ALA A 47 0.94 -7.02 -0.15
N PHE A 48 1.16 -7.39 -1.41
CA PHE A 48 1.66 -8.72 -1.77
C PHE A 48 3.09 -8.96 -1.28
N LEU A 49 3.97 -7.97 -1.45
CA LEU A 49 5.36 -8.07 -0.97
C LEU A 49 5.41 -8.17 0.55
N SER A 50 4.66 -7.34 1.26
CA SER A 50 4.62 -7.35 2.71
C SER A 50 4.01 -8.64 3.27
N PHE A 51 2.96 -9.16 2.63
CA PHE A 51 2.39 -10.46 2.96
C PHE A 51 3.42 -11.60 2.81
N SER A 52 4.21 -11.56 1.72
CA SER A 52 5.21 -12.60 1.43
C SER A 52 6.44 -12.52 2.35
N THR A 53 6.84 -11.32 2.75
CA THR A 53 8.01 -11.09 3.63
C THR A 53 7.65 -11.15 5.11
N GLY A 54 6.39 -10.93 5.47
CA GLY A 54 5.93 -10.84 6.86
C GLY A 54 6.44 -9.62 7.61
N THR A 55 6.80 -8.54 6.89
CA THR A 55 7.28 -7.30 7.51
C THR A 55 6.92 -6.06 6.72
N ALA A 56 6.21 -5.12 7.36
CA ALA A 56 5.90 -3.82 6.77
C ALA A 56 7.17 -2.96 6.64
N TRP A 57 8.03 -2.95 7.65
CA TRP A 57 9.23 -2.12 7.69
C TRP A 57 10.23 -2.46 6.59
N GLY A 58 10.48 -3.76 6.37
CA GLY A 58 11.33 -4.22 5.27
C GLY A 58 10.78 -3.82 3.91
N THR A 59 9.47 -3.92 3.75
CA THR A 59 8.78 -3.54 2.50
C THR A 59 8.86 -2.03 2.26
N PHE A 60 8.68 -1.18 3.27
CA PHE A 60 8.89 0.28 3.16
C PHE A 60 10.29 0.62 2.69
N GLY A 61 11.30 0.01 3.31
CA GLY A 61 12.71 0.27 3.00
C GLY A 61 13.07 -0.02 1.55
N ILE A 62 12.41 -0.98 0.92
CA ILE A 62 12.65 -1.37 -0.47
C ILE A 62 11.78 -0.56 -1.43
N LEU A 63 10.50 -0.39 -1.14
CA LEU A 63 9.55 0.21 -2.09
C LEU A 63 9.64 1.74 -2.15
N ILE A 64 9.83 2.44 -1.04
CA ILE A 64 9.85 3.91 -1.04
C ILE A 64 10.93 4.48 -1.97
N PRO A 65 12.20 4.01 -1.93
CA PRO A 65 13.23 4.50 -2.84
C PRO A 65 12.96 4.22 -4.32
N ILE A 66 12.10 3.26 -4.63
CA ILE A 66 11.72 2.89 -6.00
C ILE A 66 10.49 3.68 -6.45
N VAL A 67 9.47 3.73 -5.60
CA VAL A 67 8.16 4.34 -5.93
C VAL A 67 8.27 5.85 -6.08
N VAL A 68 8.98 6.53 -5.16
CA VAL A 68 9.04 8.00 -5.17
C VAL A 68 9.62 8.54 -6.47
N PRO A 69 10.83 8.15 -6.92
CA PRO A 69 11.39 8.67 -8.17
C PRO A 69 10.56 8.28 -9.42
N VAL A 70 9.89 7.15 -9.40
CA VAL A 70 9.04 6.69 -10.51
C VAL A 70 7.80 7.58 -10.61
N VAL A 71 7.13 7.83 -9.50
CA VAL A 71 5.90 8.64 -9.47
C VAL A 71 6.20 10.12 -9.75
N GLU A 72 7.30 10.66 -9.21
CA GLU A 72 7.74 12.03 -9.51
C GLU A 72 8.03 12.26 -11.00
N ALA A 73 8.50 11.23 -11.69
CA ALA A 73 8.75 11.30 -13.14
C ALA A 73 7.46 11.25 -13.97
N ILE A 74 6.36 10.68 -13.44
CA ILE A 74 5.07 10.53 -14.13
C ILE A 74 4.16 11.72 -13.82
N ASP A 75 3.86 11.91 -12.54
CA ASP A 75 3.01 12.96 -12.01
C ASP A 75 3.43 13.30 -10.57
N PRO A 76 4.14 14.42 -10.38
CA PRO A 76 4.55 14.88 -9.05
C PRO A 76 3.38 15.10 -8.08
N GLY A 77 2.17 15.39 -8.59
CA GLY A 77 0.97 15.58 -7.77
C GLY A 77 0.51 14.30 -7.06
N LEU A 78 0.84 13.14 -7.60
CA LEU A 78 0.48 11.84 -7.05
C LEU A 78 1.51 11.25 -6.07
N THR A 79 2.66 11.92 -5.87
CA THR A 79 3.76 11.39 -5.03
C THR A 79 3.30 11.09 -3.59
N VAL A 80 2.56 11.99 -2.97
CA VAL A 80 2.06 11.80 -1.59
C VAL A 80 1.05 10.65 -1.54
N VAL A 81 0.18 10.53 -2.54
CA VAL A 81 -0.82 9.46 -2.62
C VAL A 81 -0.14 8.10 -2.83
N ALA A 82 0.86 8.04 -3.70
CA ALA A 82 1.64 6.82 -3.96
C ALA A 82 2.45 6.37 -2.73
N LEU A 83 3.04 7.33 -2.01
CA LEU A 83 3.72 7.05 -0.74
C LEU A 83 2.73 6.49 0.29
N SER A 84 1.56 7.11 0.44
CA SER A 84 0.49 6.65 1.32
C SER A 84 0.00 5.24 0.92
N ALA A 85 -0.14 4.97 -0.38
CA ALA A 85 -0.52 3.65 -0.89
C ALA A 85 0.53 2.58 -0.58
N THR A 86 1.81 2.92 -0.70
CA THR A 86 2.93 2.04 -0.32
C THR A 86 2.89 1.68 1.16
N LEU A 87 2.70 2.67 2.02
CA LEU A 87 2.62 2.47 3.47
C LEU A 87 1.40 1.64 3.86
N ALA A 88 0.22 2.01 3.37
CA ALA A 88 -1.03 1.32 3.70
C ALA A 88 -1.05 -0.13 3.18
N GLY A 89 -0.57 -0.36 1.94
CA GLY A 89 -0.46 -1.71 1.38
C GLY A 89 0.50 -2.59 2.16
N SER A 90 1.65 -2.04 2.56
CA SER A 90 2.63 -2.79 3.36
C SER A 90 2.09 -3.15 4.75
N VAL A 91 1.40 -2.23 5.43
CA VAL A 91 0.76 -2.51 6.73
C VAL A 91 -0.33 -3.56 6.59
N PHE A 92 -1.17 -3.47 5.55
CA PHE A 92 -2.20 -4.47 5.28
C PHE A 92 -1.60 -5.85 5.04
N GLY A 93 -0.58 -5.96 4.19
CA GLY A 93 0.08 -7.23 3.89
C GLY A 93 0.71 -7.87 5.13
N ASP A 94 1.37 -7.08 5.96
CA ASP A 94 1.95 -7.51 7.23
C ASP A 94 0.88 -8.09 8.16
N HIS A 95 -0.22 -7.37 8.38
CA HIS A 95 -1.32 -7.82 9.25
C HIS A 95 -2.03 -9.09 8.76
N CYS A 96 -2.04 -9.35 7.46
CA CYS A 96 -2.62 -10.57 6.90
C CYS A 96 -1.66 -11.75 6.90
N SER A 97 -0.36 -11.51 7.04
CA SER A 97 0.66 -12.53 6.93
C SER A 97 0.73 -13.43 8.18
N PRO A 98 0.65 -14.77 8.01
CA PRO A 98 0.84 -15.68 9.13
C PRO A 98 2.28 -15.76 9.63
N ILE A 99 3.25 -15.28 8.85
CA ILE A 99 4.67 -15.23 9.21
C ILE A 99 5.10 -13.90 9.78
N SER A 100 4.17 -12.95 9.92
CA SER A 100 4.44 -11.62 10.46
C SER A 100 4.78 -11.69 11.96
N ASP A 101 5.84 -10.97 12.34
CA ASP A 101 6.24 -10.82 13.74
C ASP A 101 5.16 -10.12 14.58
N THR A 102 4.43 -9.15 14.02
CA THR A 102 3.32 -8.46 14.68
C THR A 102 2.15 -9.42 14.96
N THR A 103 1.81 -10.29 14.01
CA THR A 103 0.75 -11.30 14.16
C THR A 103 1.14 -12.39 15.16
N ILE A 104 2.41 -12.85 15.14
CA ILE A 104 2.94 -13.81 16.09
C ILE A 104 2.91 -13.24 17.52
N LEU A 105 3.41 -12.02 17.70
CA LEU A 105 3.42 -11.37 19.02
C LEU A 105 2.00 -11.10 19.56
N SER A 106 1.07 -10.70 18.68
CA SER A 106 -0.33 -10.46 19.04
C SER A 106 -1.02 -11.75 19.51
N SER A 107 -0.86 -12.86 18.79
CA SER A 107 -1.42 -14.16 19.18
C SER A 107 -0.81 -14.71 20.47
N ALA A 108 0.50 -14.56 20.63
CA ALA A 108 1.21 -14.97 21.84
C ALA A 108 0.78 -14.12 23.05
N GLY A 109 0.65 -12.80 22.89
CA GLY A 109 0.22 -11.88 23.94
C GLY A 109 -1.21 -12.09 24.41
N SER A 110 -2.10 -12.52 23.51
CA SER A 110 -3.50 -12.87 23.82
C SER A 110 -3.68 -14.32 24.27
N GLY A 111 -2.64 -15.15 24.20
CA GLY A 111 -2.71 -16.58 24.58
C GLY A 111 -3.61 -17.42 23.69
N CYS A 112 -3.88 -16.96 22.45
CA CYS A 112 -4.72 -17.69 21.49
C CYS A 112 -3.88 -18.48 20.47
N ASN A 113 -4.54 -19.44 19.80
CA ASN A 113 -3.89 -20.19 18.72
C ASN A 113 -3.56 -19.25 17.56
N HIS A 114 -2.30 -19.25 17.10
CA HIS A 114 -1.81 -18.36 16.06
C HIS A 114 -2.59 -18.47 14.75
N ILE A 115 -2.87 -19.68 14.28
CA ILE A 115 -3.62 -19.92 13.03
C ILE A 115 -5.07 -19.47 13.15
N GLU A 116 -5.68 -19.66 14.32
CA GLU A 116 -7.04 -19.19 14.59
C GLU A 116 -7.11 -17.66 14.62
N HIS A 117 -6.10 -17.01 15.21
CA HIS A 117 -5.97 -15.55 15.19
C HIS A 117 -5.89 -15.03 13.77
N VAL A 118 -5.01 -15.59 12.92
CA VAL A 118 -4.88 -15.20 11.50
C VAL A 118 -6.19 -15.39 10.75
N SER A 119 -6.83 -16.55 10.88
CA SER A 119 -8.06 -16.85 10.14
C SER A 119 -9.24 -15.96 10.53
N THR A 120 -9.33 -15.54 11.79
CA THR A 120 -10.38 -14.62 12.25
C THR A 120 -10.11 -13.17 11.88
N GLN A 121 -8.84 -12.75 11.78
CA GLN A 121 -8.44 -11.40 11.38
C GLN A 121 -8.58 -11.16 9.87
N MET A 122 -8.34 -12.17 9.05
CA MET A 122 -8.27 -12.06 7.58
C MET A 122 -9.51 -11.40 6.94
N PRO A 123 -10.77 -11.79 7.25
CA PRO A 123 -11.94 -11.18 6.61
C PRO A 123 -12.10 -9.69 6.92
N TYR A 124 -11.73 -9.26 8.13
CA TYR A 124 -11.77 -7.84 8.49
C TYR A 124 -10.72 -7.04 7.73
N SER A 125 -9.49 -7.55 7.68
CA SER A 125 -8.39 -6.91 6.95
C SER A 125 -8.68 -6.81 5.46
N LEU A 126 -9.25 -7.85 4.85
CA LEU A 126 -9.65 -7.83 3.43
C LEU A 126 -10.75 -6.80 3.16
N THR A 127 -11.71 -6.64 4.07
CA THR A 127 -12.78 -5.64 3.94
C THR A 127 -12.19 -4.22 3.93
N VAL A 128 -11.25 -3.94 4.84
CA VAL A 128 -10.56 -2.65 4.91
C VAL A 128 -9.69 -2.43 3.67
N ALA A 129 -8.95 -3.44 3.22
CA ALA A 129 -8.10 -3.35 2.04
C ALA A 129 -8.89 -3.06 0.76
N PHE A 130 -10.05 -3.70 0.60
CA PHE A 130 -10.94 -3.44 -0.52
C PHE A 130 -11.43 -1.98 -0.52
N SER A 131 -11.85 -1.47 0.64
CA SER A 131 -12.30 -0.09 0.80
C SER A 131 -11.16 0.92 0.53
N ALA A 132 -9.95 0.62 1.01
CA ALA A 132 -8.76 1.44 0.77
C ALA A 132 -8.37 1.44 -0.71
N CYS A 133 -8.42 0.29 -1.38
CA CYS A 133 -8.14 0.17 -2.81
C CYS A 133 -9.09 1.05 -3.65
N LEU A 134 -10.39 1.05 -3.33
CA LEU A 134 -11.36 1.95 -3.96
C LEU A 134 -10.99 3.43 -3.73
N GLY A 135 -10.58 3.79 -2.52
CA GLY A 135 -10.09 5.14 -2.20
C GLY A 135 -8.89 5.54 -3.04
N TYR A 136 -7.93 4.64 -3.27
CA TYR A 136 -6.75 4.91 -4.10
C TYR A 136 -7.09 5.02 -5.59
N VAL A 137 -8.06 4.26 -6.09
CA VAL A 137 -8.58 4.43 -7.47
C VAL A 137 -9.19 5.82 -7.63
N VAL A 138 -10.01 6.26 -6.67
CA VAL A 138 -10.59 7.61 -6.70
C VAL A 138 -9.52 8.69 -6.56
N ALA A 139 -8.49 8.48 -5.74
CA ALA A 139 -7.37 9.41 -5.63
C ALA A 139 -6.65 9.59 -6.98
N GLY A 140 -6.42 8.51 -7.72
CA GLY A 140 -5.85 8.58 -9.07
C GLY A 140 -6.76 9.31 -10.05
N LEU A 141 -8.07 9.04 -10.03
CA LEU A 141 -9.07 9.72 -10.90
C LEU A 141 -9.17 11.22 -10.63
N THR A 142 -8.98 11.65 -9.39
CA THR A 142 -9.14 13.05 -8.96
C THR A 142 -7.84 13.85 -8.92
N GLY A 143 -6.75 13.30 -9.47
CA GLY A 143 -5.44 13.96 -9.50
C GLY A 143 -4.86 14.22 -8.09
N GLY A 144 -5.09 13.30 -7.15
CA GLY A 144 -4.53 13.39 -5.81
C GLY A 144 -5.38 14.16 -4.79
N ASN A 145 -6.66 14.40 -5.06
CA ASN A 145 -7.55 15.05 -4.09
C ASN A 145 -7.80 14.16 -2.87
N TRP A 146 -7.05 14.43 -1.78
CA TRP A 146 -7.06 13.63 -0.57
C TRP A 146 -8.40 13.61 0.16
N ILE A 147 -9.19 14.70 0.11
CA ILE A 147 -10.50 14.79 0.78
C ILE A 147 -11.49 13.82 0.13
N LEU A 148 -11.58 13.84 -1.22
CA LEU A 148 -12.45 12.94 -1.98
C LEU A 148 -12.04 11.48 -1.81
N SER A 149 -10.74 11.19 -1.79
CA SER A 149 -10.21 9.85 -1.60
C SER A 149 -10.58 9.28 -0.23
N ILE A 150 -10.35 10.04 0.86
CA ILE A 150 -10.67 9.61 2.22
C ILE A 150 -12.19 9.44 2.40
N THR A 151 -12.99 10.41 1.92
CA THR A 151 -14.45 10.29 2.06
C THR A 151 -14.99 9.08 1.32
N THR A 152 -14.47 8.77 0.13
CA THR A 152 -14.86 7.57 -0.63
C THR A 152 -14.45 6.29 0.10
N ALA A 153 -13.24 6.23 0.64
CA ALA A 153 -12.77 5.06 1.39
C ALA A 153 -13.62 4.81 2.65
N VAL A 154 -13.97 5.87 3.39
CA VAL A 154 -14.81 5.77 4.60
C VAL A 154 -16.24 5.36 4.22
N VAL A 155 -16.82 5.94 3.19
CA VAL A 155 -18.19 5.56 2.72
C VAL A 155 -18.20 4.13 2.22
N ALA A 156 -17.19 3.70 1.47
CA ALA A 156 -17.05 2.32 1.03
C ALA A 156 -16.92 1.34 2.21
N LEU A 157 -16.15 1.71 3.23
CA LEU A 157 -15.98 0.89 4.44
C LEU A 157 -17.30 0.75 5.20
N ILE A 158 -18.00 1.84 5.45
CA ILE A 158 -19.31 1.82 6.13
C ILE A 158 -20.31 1.01 5.29
N GLY A 159 -20.36 1.23 3.98
CA GLY A 159 -21.23 0.51 3.08
C GLY A 159 -20.98 -1.00 3.07
N THR A 160 -19.74 -1.43 3.01
CA THR A 160 -19.37 -2.86 3.04
C THR A 160 -19.70 -3.51 4.39
N VAL A 161 -19.43 -2.83 5.51
CA VAL A 161 -19.77 -3.34 6.85
C VAL A 161 -21.29 -3.46 7.03
N LEU A 162 -22.07 -2.45 6.63
CA LEU A 162 -23.53 -2.51 6.68
C LEU A 162 -24.10 -3.62 5.80
N LEU A 163 -23.55 -3.80 4.59
CA LEU A 163 -23.97 -4.86 3.67
C LEU A 163 -23.70 -6.25 4.25
N LEU A 164 -22.52 -6.46 4.83
CA LEU A 164 -22.16 -7.71 5.49
C LEU A 164 -23.04 -7.98 6.73
N HIS A 165 -23.31 -6.95 7.54
CA HIS A 165 -24.20 -7.05 8.70
C HIS A 165 -25.60 -7.44 8.28
N PHE A 166 -26.16 -6.79 7.26
CA PHE A 166 -27.51 -7.08 6.76
C PHE A 166 -27.61 -8.48 6.13
N TRP A 167 -26.56 -8.91 5.43
CA TRP A 167 -26.53 -10.25 4.84
C TRP A 167 -26.45 -11.35 5.89
N ASN A 168 -25.62 -11.15 6.93
CA ASN A 168 -25.50 -12.09 8.03
C ASN A 168 -26.79 -12.17 8.87
N SER A 169 -27.46 -11.03 9.12
CA SER A 169 -28.73 -10.98 9.82
C SER A 169 -29.84 -11.75 9.09
N ARG A 170 -29.84 -11.73 7.75
CA ARG A 170 -30.80 -12.52 6.95
C ARG A 170 -30.52 -14.02 7.01
N ARG A 171 -29.27 -14.44 7.15
CA ARG A 171 -28.93 -15.87 7.26
C ARG A 171 -29.36 -16.46 8.62
N THR A 172 -29.19 -15.70 9.70
CA THR A 172 -29.60 -16.11 11.04
C THR A 172 -31.13 -16.09 11.24
N ALA A 173 -31.90 -15.36 10.43
CA ALA A 173 -33.34 -15.37 10.46
C ALA A 173 -33.98 -16.51 9.63
N ALA A 174 -33.16 -17.23 8.84
CA ALA A 174 -33.62 -18.33 7.96
C ALA A 174 -33.27 -19.73 8.51
N THR A 175 -32.57 -19.81 9.66
CA THR A 175 -32.31 -21.04 10.45
C THR A 175 -33.17 -21.06 11.69
#